data_940f32966c51a1d5affd77f2610c563e
#
_entry.id   940f32966c51a1d5affd77f2610c563e
#
_cell.length_a   1.000
_cell.length_b   1.000
_cell.length_c   1.000
_cell.angle_alpha   90.00
_cell.angle_beta   90.00
_cell.angle_gamma   90.00
#
_symmetry.space_group_name_H-M   'P 1'
#
loop_
_entity.id
_entity.type
_entity.pdbx_description
1 polymer ?
#
loop_
_entity_poly.entity_id
_entity_poly.type
_entity_poly.pdbx_seq_one_letter_code
_entity_poly.pdbx_strand_id
1 'polypeptide(L)'
;LILCYIPTNLCNLKCEYCLVSQVDGWHERKDIEFKYPIEHMIKAFSKERLGGECFINLTAQGETLLYKDIVALTKGLLEEGHSVEIITNATVTKRLDEILSFPEELLTNLFFKCSYHYEQIKDKKIEGIYWSNVKKIKESPCSFTIELMPYDKIASSIPDLCERCKKNAGAVCHATVGRDDATNGKNLLTKMSKDEYVNTWSVLKSDMFKLKMDLFGKKRKEFCYAGAWSLLVDLSSGEASQCYGRMNTQNIFKNLNKPIQFRPVGYSCMQPFCFNGHAHIAWGMIPEYNSPSYYNVRN
;
A
#
# COMPACT_ATOMS: atom_id res chain seq x y z
N LEU A 1 13.37 -2.82 1.08
CA LEU A 1 11.96 -2.38 1.12
C LEU A 1 11.54 -2.11 2.55
N ILE A 2 10.99 -0.92 2.83
CA ILE A 2 10.44 -0.57 4.14
C ILE A 2 8.94 -0.28 3.96
N LEU A 3 8.11 -1.04 4.64
CA LEU A 3 6.65 -0.84 4.67
C LEU A 3 6.31 -0.07 5.94
N CYS A 4 6.01 1.21 5.82
CA CYS A 4 5.65 2.07 6.93
C CYS A 4 4.13 2.09 7.11
N TYR A 5 3.67 1.65 8.26
CA TYR A 5 2.28 1.63 8.64
C TYR A 5 1.94 2.79 9.58
N ILE A 6 0.93 3.57 9.21
CA ILE A 6 0.37 4.66 10.01
C ILE A 6 -0.94 4.15 10.62
N PRO A 7 -1.00 3.85 11.93
CA PRO A 7 -2.16 3.20 12.55
C PRO A 7 -3.30 4.19 12.86
N THR A 8 -3.63 5.08 11.92
CA THR A 8 -4.79 5.97 11.99
C THR A 8 -5.93 5.43 11.13
N ASN A 9 -7.15 5.44 11.64
CA ASN A 9 -8.34 5.11 10.86
C ASN A 9 -9.08 6.34 10.31
N LEU A 10 -8.47 7.53 10.41
CA LEU A 10 -9.02 8.73 9.79
C LEU A 10 -9.10 8.53 8.28
N CYS A 11 -10.31 8.60 7.73
CA CYS A 11 -10.56 8.47 6.31
C CYS A 11 -11.80 9.28 5.94
N ASN A 12 -11.75 9.97 4.82
CA ASN A 12 -12.89 10.70 4.27
C ASN A 12 -13.84 9.81 3.45
N LEU A 13 -13.47 8.52 3.24
CA LEU A 13 -14.32 7.49 2.64
C LEU A 13 -14.68 6.43 3.69
N LYS A 14 -15.77 5.67 3.43
CA LYS A 14 -16.25 4.58 4.29
C LYS A 14 -16.59 3.36 3.43
N CYS A 15 -15.56 2.79 2.77
CA CYS A 15 -15.74 1.65 1.88
C CYS A 15 -16.18 0.40 2.67
N GLU A 16 -17.24 -0.27 2.24
CA GLU A 16 -17.76 -1.48 2.91
C GLU A 16 -16.74 -2.63 2.95
N TYR A 17 -15.92 -2.74 1.92
CA TYR A 17 -14.87 -3.77 1.81
C TYR A 17 -13.59 -3.43 2.59
N CYS A 18 -13.53 -2.26 3.24
CA CYS A 18 -12.35 -1.88 4.02
C CYS A 18 -12.24 -2.72 5.30
N LEU A 19 -11.02 -3.10 5.67
CA LEU A 19 -10.73 -3.76 6.94
C LEU A 19 -11.41 -3.05 8.14
N VAL A 20 -11.35 -1.71 8.18
CA VAL A 20 -11.98 -0.92 9.27
C VAL A 20 -13.49 -1.15 9.31
N SER A 21 -14.17 -1.16 8.15
CA SER A 21 -15.62 -1.43 8.08
C SER A 21 -15.98 -2.85 8.50
N GLN A 22 -15.13 -3.81 8.16
CA GLN A 22 -15.43 -5.23 8.39
C GLN A 22 -15.19 -5.68 9.83
N VAL A 23 -14.20 -5.09 10.52
CA VAL A 23 -13.74 -5.58 11.84
C VAL A 23 -14.16 -4.66 12.97
N ASP A 24 -13.86 -3.36 12.86
CA ASP A 24 -14.05 -2.38 13.95
C ASP A 24 -15.27 -1.49 13.76
N GLY A 25 -15.80 -1.41 12.52
CA GLY A 25 -16.65 -0.30 12.10
C GLY A 25 -15.88 1.04 12.10
N TRP A 26 -16.52 2.10 11.64
CA TRP A 26 -15.93 3.44 11.62
C TRP A 26 -16.21 4.17 12.94
N HIS A 27 -15.66 3.64 14.06
CA HIS A 27 -15.70 4.36 15.31
C HIS A 27 -14.79 5.59 15.21
N GLU A 28 -15.24 6.72 15.75
CA GLU A 28 -14.39 7.90 15.87
C GLU A 28 -13.18 7.53 16.73
N ARG A 29 -12.02 7.48 16.11
CA ARG A 29 -10.75 7.39 16.81
C ARG A 29 -10.15 8.78 16.85
N LYS A 30 -9.64 9.14 18.02
CA LYS A 30 -8.79 10.32 18.16
C LYS A 30 -7.53 10.12 17.32
N ASP A 31 -6.95 11.21 16.83
CA ASP A 31 -5.63 11.19 16.22
C ASP A 31 -4.67 10.39 17.08
N ILE A 32 -3.92 9.49 16.44
CA ILE A 32 -2.93 8.70 17.14
C ILE A 32 -1.74 9.57 17.44
N GLU A 33 -1.37 9.65 18.71
CA GLU A 33 -0.17 10.34 19.13
C GLU A 33 1.06 9.50 18.75
N PHE A 34 1.94 10.11 17.98
CA PHE A 34 3.23 9.50 17.61
C PHE A 34 4.22 9.73 18.74
N LYS A 35 4.93 8.67 19.15
CA LYS A 35 5.89 8.73 20.26
C LYS A 35 7.15 9.52 19.96
N TYR A 36 7.44 9.74 18.67
CA TYR A 36 8.66 10.37 18.20
C TYR A 36 8.35 11.47 17.20
N PRO A 37 9.09 12.58 17.22
CA PRO A 37 8.95 13.65 16.23
C PRO A 37 9.45 13.20 14.85
N ILE A 38 9.01 13.89 13.80
CA ILE A 38 9.32 13.55 12.40
C ILE A 38 10.83 13.50 12.14
N GLU A 39 11.59 14.45 12.65
CA GLU A 39 13.05 14.52 12.48
C GLU A 39 13.73 13.28 13.06
N HIS A 40 13.22 12.76 14.18
CA HIS A 40 13.71 11.52 14.79
C HIS A 40 13.39 10.31 13.92
N MET A 41 12.19 10.24 13.34
CA MET A 41 11.80 9.17 12.42
C MET A 41 12.66 9.18 11.16
N ILE A 42 12.90 10.37 10.55
CA ILE A 42 13.77 10.51 9.38
C ILE A 42 15.18 10.00 9.71
N LYS A 43 15.76 10.41 10.84
CA LYS A 43 17.07 9.89 11.30
C LYS A 43 17.07 8.38 11.52
N ALA A 44 15.95 7.82 12.00
CA ALA A 44 15.81 6.38 12.17
C ALA A 44 15.84 5.61 10.84
N PHE A 45 15.41 6.25 9.76
CA PHE A 45 15.44 5.73 8.39
C PHE A 45 16.65 6.23 7.58
N SER A 46 17.68 6.80 8.19
CA SER A 46 18.85 7.23 7.44
C SER A 46 19.48 6.09 6.63
N LYS A 47 20.05 6.42 5.45
CA LYS A 47 20.73 5.44 4.59
C LYS A 47 21.84 4.68 5.33
N GLU A 48 22.55 5.35 6.22
CA GLU A 48 23.58 4.72 7.06
C GLU A 48 23.00 3.58 7.91
N ARG A 49 21.86 3.81 8.57
CA ARG A 49 21.23 2.80 9.43
C ARG A 49 20.55 1.68 8.66
N LEU A 50 19.98 1.99 7.50
CA LEU A 50 19.30 1.00 6.63
C LEU A 50 20.28 0.22 5.74
N GLY A 51 21.52 0.66 5.65
CA GLY A 51 22.55 0.04 4.81
C GLY A 51 22.52 0.48 3.35
N GLY A 52 21.78 1.56 3.03
CA GLY A 52 21.68 2.13 1.69
C GLY A 52 20.31 2.74 1.38
N GLU A 53 20.11 3.08 0.11
CA GLU A 53 18.83 3.58 -0.39
C GLU A 53 17.76 2.50 -0.32
N CYS A 54 16.55 2.91 0.08
CA CYS A 54 15.41 2.03 0.22
C CYS A 54 14.22 2.53 -0.59
N PHE A 55 13.36 1.59 -0.96
CA PHE A 55 12.00 1.91 -1.35
C PHE A 55 11.12 1.89 -0.09
N ILE A 56 10.55 3.04 0.26
CA ILE A 56 9.75 3.25 1.48
C ILE A 56 8.29 3.46 1.10
N ASN A 57 7.43 2.54 1.50
CA ASN A 57 5.99 2.63 1.30
C ASN A 57 5.32 3.24 2.52
N LEU A 58 4.54 4.30 2.33
CA LEU A 58 3.75 4.97 3.35
C LEU A 58 2.28 4.61 3.19
N THR A 59 1.73 3.90 4.18
CA THR A 59 0.35 3.41 4.17
C THR A 59 -0.33 3.64 5.51
N ALA A 60 -1.47 4.35 5.49
CA ALA A 60 -2.34 4.44 6.66
C ALA A 60 -3.41 3.34 6.66
N GLN A 61 -3.92 3.00 7.84
CA GLN A 61 -5.13 2.19 7.96
C GLN A 61 -6.35 2.92 7.37
N GLY A 62 -6.40 4.25 7.54
CA GLY A 62 -7.34 5.16 6.88
C GLY A 62 -6.78 5.77 5.60
N GLU A 63 -6.89 7.09 5.45
CA GLU A 63 -6.33 7.83 4.31
C GLU A 63 -4.98 8.45 4.69
N THR A 64 -3.95 8.07 3.94
CA THR A 64 -2.56 8.46 4.24
C THR A 64 -2.34 9.97 4.20
N LEU A 65 -2.95 10.67 3.25
CA LEU A 65 -2.81 12.12 3.12
C LEU A 65 -3.55 12.92 4.22
N LEU A 66 -4.35 12.26 5.06
CA LEU A 66 -4.95 12.89 6.24
C LEU A 66 -4.02 12.90 7.45
N TYR A 67 -2.94 12.12 7.43
CA TYR A 67 -1.93 12.22 8.48
C TYR A 67 -1.26 13.59 8.44
N LYS A 68 -1.28 14.30 9.58
CA LYS A 68 -0.88 15.72 9.64
C LYS A 68 0.55 15.99 9.15
N ASP A 69 1.48 15.09 9.45
CA ASP A 69 2.91 15.25 9.19
C ASP A 69 3.37 14.51 7.91
N ILE A 70 2.44 14.02 7.08
CA ILE A 70 2.77 13.23 5.87
C ILE A 70 3.65 14.00 4.90
N VAL A 71 3.45 15.31 4.76
CA VAL A 71 4.23 16.16 3.85
C VAL A 71 5.67 16.25 4.33
N ALA A 72 5.90 16.57 5.61
CA ALA A 72 7.23 16.67 6.19
C ALA A 72 7.97 15.33 6.19
N LEU A 73 7.26 14.23 6.53
CA LEU A 73 7.83 12.89 6.50
C LEU A 73 8.24 12.49 5.08
N THR A 74 7.36 12.67 4.10
CA THR A 74 7.65 12.35 2.70
C THR A 74 8.86 13.12 2.20
N LYS A 75 8.89 14.46 2.45
CA LYS A 75 10.01 15.31 2.05
C LYS A 75 11.33 14.83 2.65
N GLY A 76 11.37 14.62 3.97
CA GLY A 76 12.59 14.21 4.64
C GLY A 76 13.12 12.84 4.20
N LEU A 77 12.24 11.88 3.91
CA LEU A 77 12.66 10.58 3.37
C LEU A 77 13.22 10.68 1.94
N LEU A 78 12.66 11.56 1.11
CA LEU A 78 13.18 11.84 -0.24
C LEU A 78 14.53 12.57 -0.16
N GLU A 79 14.70 13.54 0.75
CA GLU A 79 15.95 14.25 0.99
C GLU A 79 17.07 13.33 1.52
N GLU A 80 16.72 12.28 2.27
CA GLU A 80 17.65 11.18 2.62
C GLU A 80 18.07 10.34 1.40
N GLY A 81 17.42 10.53 0.23
CA GLY A 81 17.72 9.85 -1.02
C GLY A 81 17.00 8.51 -1.17
N HIS A 82 15.89 8.29 -0.45
CA HIS A 82 15.04 7.13 -0.64
C HIS A 82 14.03 7.35 -1.77
N SER A 83 13.56 6.25 -2.37
CA SER A 83 12.33 6.27 -3.17
C SER A 83 11.14 6.09 -2.24
N VAL A 84 10.12 6.93 -2.37
CA VAL A 84 8.93 6.92 -1.49
C VAL A 84 7.67 6.61 -2.29
N GLU A 85 6.85 5.70 -1.79
CA GLU A 85 5.51 5.42 -2.32
C GLU A 85 4.45 5.83 -1.31
N ILE A 86 3.46 6.61 -1.75
CA ILE A 86 2.28 6.99 -0.95
C ILE A 86 1.05 6.24 -1.47
N ILE A 87 0.42 5.43 -0.62
CA ILE A 87 -0.88 4.84 -0.92
C ILE A 87 -1.98 5.80 -0.46
N THR A 88 -2.84 6.21 -1.38
CA THR A 88 -3.90 7.20 -1.10
C THR A 88 -5.15 6.93 -1.91
N ASN A 89 -6.30 7.38 -1.41
CA ASN A 89 -7.54 7.44 -2.19
C ASN A 89 -7.59 8.63 -3.17
N ALA A 90 -6.51 9.40 -3.25
CA ALA A 90 -6.30 10.53 -4.16
C ALA A 90 -7.40 11.63 -4.11
N THR A 91 -8.09 11.82 -2.97
CA THR A 91 -9.17 12.82 -2.84
C THR A 91 -8.83 13.98 -1.89
N VAL A 92 -7.63 13.99 -1.30
CA VAL A 92 -7.16 15.02 -0.37
C VAL A 92 -6.28 16.03 -1.10
N THR A 93 -6.92 16.92 -1.89
CA THR A 93 -6.24 17.84 -2.83
C THR A 93 -5.18 18.73 -2.16
N LYS A 94 -5.49 19.33 -1.01
CA LYS A 94 -4.56 20.25 -0.34
C LYS A 94 -3.19 19.60 -0.04
N ARG A 95 -3.21 18.39 0.54
CA ARG A 95 -1.96 17.69 0.88
C ARG A 95 -1.22 17.20 -0.36
N LEU A 96 -1.97 16.79 -1.38
CA LEU A 96 -1.39 16.43 -2.65
C LEU A 96 -0.66 17.62 -3.29
N ASP A 97 -1.30 18.81 -3.32
CA ASP A 97 -0.69 20.02 -3.89
C ASP A 97 0.57 20.46 -3.11
N GLU A 98 0.56 20.35 -1.77
CA GLU A 98 1.73 20.58 -0.93
C GLU A 98 2.90 19.64 -1.30
N ILE A 99 2.63 18.35 -1.54
CA ILE A 99 3.64 17.36 -1.93
C ILE A 99 4.13 17.60 -3.36
N LEU A 100 3.22 17.87 -4.31
CA LEU A 100 3.58 18.12 -5.70
C LEU A 100 4.34 19.45 -5.90
N SER A 101 4.41 20.31 -4.88
CA SER A 101 5.24 21.51 -4.89
C SER A 101 6.71 21.29 -4.51
N PHE A 102 7.12 20.06 -4.22
CA PHE A 102 8.52 19.72 -3.95
C PHE A 102 9.40 19.96 -5.20
N PRO A 103 10.71 20.17 -5.02
CA PRO A 103 11.65 20.22 -6.15
C PRO A 103 11.54 18.99 -7.06
N GLU A 104 11.74 19.19 -8.36
CA GLU A 104 11.58 18.16 -9.39
C GLU A 104 12.45 16.94 -9.13
N GLU A 105 13.68 17.15 -8.67
CA GLU A 105 14.63 16.09 -8.32
C GLU A 105 14.12 15.16 -7.20
N LEU A 106 13.28 15.65 -6.30
CA LEU A 106 12.62 14.82 -5.28
C LEU A 106 11.42 14.08 -5.87
N LEU A 107 10.64 14.75 -6.73
CA LEU A 107 9.44 14.18 -7.33
C LEU A 107 9.73 12.98 -8.24
N THR A 108 10.91 12.90 -8.87
CA THR A 108 11.31 11.75 -9.69
C THR A 108 11.43 10.45 -8.89
N ASN A 109 11.65 10.53 -7.57
CA ASN A 109 11.71 9.41 -6.64
C ASN A 109 10.41 9.21 -5.84
N LEU A 110 9.34 9.91 -6.21
CA LEU A 110 8.04 9.81 -5.55
C LEU A 110 7.05 9.02 -6.42
N PHE A 111 6.35 8.10 -5.76
CA PHE A 111 5.40 7.19 -6.39
C PHE A 111 4.05 7.31 -5.70
N PHE A 112 2.97 7.39 -6.48
CA PHE A 112 1.61 7.37 -5.94
C PHE A 112 0.90 6.07 -6.32
N LYS A 113 0.30 5.44 -5.33
CA LYS A 113 -0.63 4.33 -5.51
C LYS A 113 -2.04 4.84 -5.22
N CYS A 114 -2.76 5.18 -6.28
CA CYS A 114 -4.08 5.78 -6.21
C CYS A 114 -5.15 4.68 -6.11
N SER A 115 -5.74 4.51 -4.93
CA SER A 115 -6.85 3.58 -4.73
C SER A 115 -8.14 4.14 -5.31
N TYR A 116 -8.67 3.49 -6.35
CA TYR A 116 -9.92 3.91 -6.99
C TYR A 116 -11.11 3.26 -6.29
N HIS A 117 -11.64 3.93 -5.30
CA HIS A 117 -12.82 3.53 -4.54
C HIS A 117 -14.11 3.91 -5.27
N TYR A 118 -14.34 3.29 -6.44
CA TYR A 118 -15.34 3.65 -7.44
C TYR A 118 -16.72 3.94 -6.84
N GLU A 119 -17.29 3.03 -6.03
CA GLU A 119 -18.60 3.21 -5.39
C GLU A 119 -18.64 4.48 -4.51
N GLN A 120 -17.72 4.59 -3.55
CA GLN A 120 -17.67 5.71 -2.62
C GLN A 120 -17.40 7.06 -3.31
N ILE A 121 -16.60 7.06 -4.35
CA ILE A 121 -16.29 8.27 -5.14
C ILE A 121 -17.53 8.73 -5.89
N LYS A 122 -18.32 7.82 -6.44
CA LYS A 122 -19.60 8.13 -7.10
C LYS A 122 -20.66 8.58 -6.11
N ASP A 123 -20.87 7.86 -5.03
CA ASP A 123 -21.89 8.16 -4.02
C ASP A 123 -21.69 9.54 -3.40
N LYS A 124 -20.42 9.89 -3.13
CA LYS A 124 -20.05 11.20 -2.60
C LYS A 124 -19.96 12.31 -3.66
N LYS A 125 -20.14 11.97 -4.93
CA LYS A 125 -20.04 12.91 -6.07
C LYS A 125 -18.69 13.65 -6.13
N ILE A 126 -17.59 12.97 -5.77
CA ILE A 126 -16.23 13.53 -5.74
C ILE A 126 -15.35 13.00 -6.87
N GLU A 127 -15.92 12.41 -7.89
CA GLU A 127 -15.18 11.86 -9.03
C GLU A 127 -14.33 12.91 -9.74
N GLY A 128 -14.84 14.13 -9.88
CA GLY A 128 -14.09 15.25 -10.45
C GLY A 128 -12.83 15.58 -9.65
N ILE A 129 -12.89 15.49 -8.31
CA ILE A 129 -11.73 15.70 -7.43
C ILE A 129 -10.70 14.59 -7.65
N TYR A 130 -11.14 13.32 -7.63
CA TYR A 130 -10.26 12.17 -7.84
C TYR A 130 -9.48 12.29 -9.16
N TRP A 131 -10.18 12.46 -10.28
CA TRP A 131 -9.53 12.53 -11.59
C TRP A 131 -8.70 13.80 -11.80
N SER A 132 -9.11 14.93 -11.22
CA SER A 132 -8.28 16.15 -11.22
C SER A 132 -6.96 15.92 -10.50
N ASN A 133 -6.97 15.25 -9.35
CA ASN A 133 -5.77 14.92 -8.59
C ASN A 133 -4.89 13.89 -9.30
N VAL A 134 -5.47 12.83 -9.87
CA VAL A 134 -4.73 11.87 -10.70
C VAL A 134 -4.08 12.54 -11.90
N LYS A 135 -4.77 13.51 -12.55
CA LYS A 135 -4.20 14.29 -13.64
C LYS A 135 -2.99 15.11 -13.19
N LYS A 136 -3.06 15.79 -12.04
CA LYS A 136 -1.92 16.53 -11.48
C LYS A 136 -0.71 15.62 -11.24
N ILE A 137 -0.93 14.43 -10.69
CA ILE A 137 0.15 13.44 -10.49
C ILE A 137 0.73 13.03 -11.84
N LYS A 138 -0.11 12.73 -12.82
CA LYS A 138 0.31 12.32 -14.18
C LYS A 138 1.12 13.40 -14.90
N GLU A 139 0.82 14.68 -14.67
CA GLU A 139 1.50 15.83 -15.28
C GLU A 139 2.77 16.23 -14.50
N SER A 140 3.02 15.63 -13.33
CA SER A 140 4.23 15.82 -12.53
C SER A 140 5.32 14.80 -12.87
N PRO A 141 6.57 14.97 -12.39
CA PRO A 141 7.62 13.96 -12.52
C PRO A 141 7.37 12.66 -11.77
N CYS A 142 6.32 12.59 -10.95
CA CYS A 142 6.00 11.41 -10.13
C CYS A 142 5.56 10.22 -10.96
N SER A 143 5.88 9.02 -10.50
CA SER A 143 5.30 7.78 -11.02
C SER A 143 3.98 7.48 -10.30
N PHE A 144 3.02 6.85 -10.98
CA PHE A 144 1.77 6.44 -10.33
C PHE A 144 1.18 5.16 -10.90
N THR A 145 0.30 4.54 -10.11
CA THR A 145 -0.59 3.46 -10.54
C THR A 145 -1.98 3.65 -9.95
N ILE A 146 -2.98 3.06 -10.58
CA ILE A 146 -4.36 3.05 -10.07
C ILE A 146 -4.71 1.61 -9.69
N GLU A 147 -5.13 1.42 -8.44
CA GLU A 147 -5.60 0.12 -7.95
C GLU A 147 -7.10 0.13 -7.64
N LEU A 148 -7.75 -0.94 -8.03
CA LEU A 148 -9.15 -1.21 -7.73
C LEU A 148 -9.26 -2.41 -6.78
N MET A 149 -10.17 -2.32 -5.81
CA MET A 149 -10.61 -3.47 -5.03
C MET A 149 -11.77 -4.17 -5.77
N PRO A 150 -11.61 -5.40 -6.27
CA PRO A 150 -12.70 -6.21 -6.78
C PRO A 150 -13.78 -6.41 -5.71
N TYR A 151 -14.98 -5.97 -6.02
CA TYR A 151 -16.11 -6.01 -5.10
C TYR A 151 -17.41 -6.27 -5.87
N ASP A 152 -18.25 -7.17 -5.38
CA ASP A 152 -19.42 -7.67 -6.10
C ASP A 152 -20.36 -6.57 -6.61
N LYS A 153 -20.60 -5.53 -5.79
CA LYS A 153 -21.50 -4.43 -6.16
C LYS A 153 -21.07 -3.65 -7.40
N ILE A 154 -19.79 -3.64 -7.72
CA ILE A 154 -19.27 -2.89 -8.87
C ILE A 154 -18.96 -3.79 -10.08
N ALA A 155 -19.24 -5.09 -10.01
CA ALA A 155 -18.95 -6.02 -11.11
C ALA A 155 -19.65 -5.63 -12.42
N SER A 156 -20.91 -5.19 -12.36
CA SER A 156 -21.64 -4.69 -13.52
C SER A 156 -21.11 -3.37 -14.10
N SER A 157 -20.31 -2.64 -13.31
CA SER A 157 -19.72 -1.34 -13.71
C SER A 157 -18.32 -1.47 -14.33
N ILE A 158 -17.80 -2.68 -14.53
CA ILE A 158 -16.46 -2.91 -15.10
C ILE A 158 -16.24 -2.18 -16.43
N PRO A 159 -17.19 -2.18 -17.40
CA PRO A 159 -17.00 -1.44 -18.66
C PRO A 159 -16.83 0.06 -18.47
N ASP A 160 -17.70 0.70 -17.65
CA ASP A 160 -17.62 2.13 -17.33
C ASP A 160 -16.31 2.47 -16.60
N LEU A 161 -15.91 1.62 -15.67
CA LEU A 161 -14.67 1.75 -14.90
C LEU A 161 -13.43 1.70 -15.82
N CYS A 162 -13.38 0.74 -16.74
CA CYS A 162 -12.30 0.61 -17.72
C CYS A 162 -12.23 1.83 -18.64
N GLU A 163 -13.38 2.33 -19.13
CA GLU A 163 -13.46 3.52 -19.98
C GLU A 163 -12.91 4.74 -19.23
N ARG A 164 -13.32 4.97 -17.99
CA ARG A 164 -12.86 6.09 -17.16
C ARG A 164 -11.38 6.04 -16.90
N CYS A 165 -10.84 4.88 -16.54
CA CYS A 165 -9.40 4.72 -16.36
C CYS A 165 -8.62 4.99 -17.64
N LYS A 166 -9.02 4.43 -18.78
CA LYS A 166 -8.39 4.69 -20.08
C LYS A 166 -8.43 6.17 -20.45
N LYS A 167 -9.59 6.81 -20.27
CA LYS A 167 -9.78 8.23 -20.60
C LYS A 167 -8.88 9.14 -19.78
N ASN A 168 -8.78 8.92 -18.48
CA ASN A 168 -8.13 9.85 -17.55
C ASN A 168 -6.67 9.47 -17.25
N ALA A 169 -6.35 8.18 -17.14
CA ALA A 169 -4.99 7.71 -16.85
C ALA A 169 -4.23 7.20 -18.06
N GLY A 170 -4.92 6.77 -19.12
CA GLY A 170 -4.32 6.21 -20.33
C GLY A 170 -4.25 4.68 -20.35
N ALA A 171 -4.59 4.03 -19.22
CA ALA A 171 -4.56 2.58 -19.08
C ALA A 171 -5.72 2.11 -18.19
N VAL A 172 -5.98 0.79 -18.18
CA VAL A 172 -6.91 0.17 -17.23
C VAL A 172 -6.23 0.06 -15.86
N CYS A 173 -7.00 0.21 -14.78
CA CYS A 173 -6.48 0.07 -13.43
C CYS A 173 -6.07 -1.38 -13.11
N HIS A 174 -5.10 -1.53 -12.20
CA HIS A 174 -4.80 -2.82 -11.59
C HIS A 174 -5.91 -3.23 -10.63
N ALA A 175 -6.17 -4.52 -10.56
CA ALA A 175 -7.06 -5.08 -9.56
C ALA A 175 -6.26 -5.78 -8.46
N THR A 176 -6.62 -5.53 -7.22
CA THR A 176 -6.15 -6.30 -6.07
C THR A 176 -7.05 -7.53 -5.86
N VAL A 177 -7.18 -8.06 -4.65
CA VAL A 177 -8.11 -9.15 -4.30
C VAL A 177 -8.86 -8.75 -3.04
N GLY A 178 -10.19 -8.80 -3.10
CA GLY A 178 -11.05 -8.59 -1.95
C GLY A 178 -10.88 -9.72 -0.93
N ARG A 179 -10.57 -9.36 0.33
CA ARG A 179 -10.45 -10.31 1.43
C ARG A 179 -11.55 -10.08 2.44
N ASP A 180 -12.11 -11.16 2.92
CA ASP A 180 -12.99 -11.14 4.08
C ASP A 180 -12.13 -11.06 5.35
N ASP A 181 -11.91 -9.86 5.82
CA ASP A 181 -11.08 -9.59 7.00
C ASP A 181 -11.79 -10.00 8.31
N ALA A 182 -13.11 -10.17 8.30
CA ALA A 182 -13.84 -10.77 9.43
C ALA A 182 -13.46 -12.24 9.66
N THR A 183 -13.00 -12.94 8.62
CA THR A 183 -12.44 -14.29 8.69
C THR A 183 -10.90 -14.30 8.78
N ASN A 184 -10.29 -13.22 9.22
CA ASN A 184 -8.83 -13.01 9.20
C ASN A 184 -8.23 -13.12 7.80
N GLY A 185 -8.97 -12.69 6.78
CA GLY A 185 -8.55 -12.68 5.39
C GLY A 185 -8.39 -14.06 4.74
N LYS A 186 -8.92 -15.13 5.36
CA LYS A 186 -8.83 -16.50 4.83
C LYS A 186 -9.75 -16.76 3.65
N ASN A 187 -10.84 -15.99 3.54
CA ASN A 187 -11.81 -16.11 2.46
C ASN A 187 -11.74 -14.90 1.51
N LEU A 188 -12.23 -15.10 0.30
CA LEU A 188 -12.49 -14.00 -0.62
C LEU A 188 -13.73 -13.22 -0.13
N LEU A 189 -13.69 -11.89 -0.27
CA LEU A 189 -14.83 -11.03 0.00
C LEU A 189 -15.75 -10.99 -1.23
N THR A 190 -16.50 -12.05 -1.45
CA THR A 190 -17.43 -12.21 -2.57
C THR A 190 -18.49 -13.24 -2.26
N LYS A 191 -19.66 -13.10 -2.89
CA LYS A 191 -20.71 -14.14 -2.92
C LYS A 191 -20.57 -15.06 -4.12
N MET A 192 -19.70 -14.74 -5.06
CA MET A 192 -19.41 -15.56 -6.24
C MET A 192 -18.60 -16.80 -5.82
N SER A 193 -18.71 -17.86 -6.59
CA SER A 193 -17.71 -18.93 -6.54
C SER A 193 -16.32 -18.36 -6.92
N LYS A 194 -15.24 -19.05 -6.51
CA LYS A 194 -13.88 -18.61 -6.84
C LYS A 194 -13.67 -18.47 -8.35
N ASP A 195 -14.21 -19.38 -9.15
CA ASP A 195 -14.05 -19.38 -10.60
C ASP A 195 -14.84 -18.23 -11.24
N GLU A 196 -16.06 -17.96 -10.79
CA GLU A 196 -16.83 -16.79 -11.22
C GLU A 196 -16.11 -15.48 -10.86
N TYR A 197 -15.57 -15.37 -9.65
CA TYR A 197 -14.80 -14.19 -9.22
C TYR A 197 -13.58 -13.99 -10.11
N VAL A 198 -12.80 -15.03 -10.37
CA VAL A 198 -11.63 -14.97 -11.25
C VAL A 198 -12.05 -14.56 -12.67
N ASN A 199 -13.08 -15.20 -13.24
CA ASN A 199 -13.54 -14.90 -14.59
C ASN A 199 -14.04 -13.46 -14.71
N THR A 200 -14.80 -12.96 -13.73
CA THR A 200 -15.32 -11.59 -13.70
C THR A 200 -14.22 -10.55 -13.72
N TRP A 201 -13.19 -10.73 -12.88
CA TRP A 201 -12.17 -9.70 -12.68
C TRP A 201 -10.94 -9.85 -13.58
N SER A 202 -10.73 -11.01 -14.20
CA SER A 202 -9.62 -11.23 -15.13
C SER A 202 -9.73 -10.40 -16.40
N VAL A 203 -10.90 -9.84 -16.72
CA VAL A 203 -11.10 -8.93 -17.86
C VAL A 203 -10.26 -7.65 -17.74
N LEU A 204 -9.85 -7.28 -16.52
CA LEU A 204 -8.94 -6.15 -16.26
C LEU A 204 -7.48 -6.46 -16.66
N LYS A 205 -7.14 -7.71 -16.96
CA LYS A 205 -5.80 -8.17 -17.37
C LYS A 205 -4.70 -7.73 -16.40
N SER A 206 -5.01 -7.69 -15.10
CA SER A 206 -4.09 -7.24 -14.05
C SER A 206 -3.16 -8.36 -13.60
N ASP A 207 -1.86 -8.22 -13.81
CA ASP A 207 -0.85 -9.16 -13.32
C ASP A 207 -0.83 -9.22 -11.78
N MET A 208 -1.15 -8.11 -11.13
CA MET A 208 -1.31 -8.08 -9.67
C MET A 208 -2.48 -8.96 -9.22
N PHE A 209 -3.63 -8.88 -9.89
CA PHE A 209 -4.79 -9.75 -9.57
C PHE A 209 -4.43 -11.21 -9.73
N LYS A 210 -3.82 -11.57 -10.87
CA LYS A 210 -3.36 -12.94 -11.14
C LYS A 210 -2.40 -13.43 -10.05
N LEU A 211 -1.34 -12.66 -9.77
CA LEU A 211 -0.38 -13.00 -8.71
C LEU A 211 -1.07 -13.23 -7.36
N LYS A 212 -1.96 -12.34 -6.97
CA LYS A 212 -2.67 -12.44 -5.68
C LYS A 212 -3.60 -13.66 -5.64
N MET A 213 -4.31 -13.97 -6.73
CA MET A 213 -5.15 -15.17 -6.81
C MET A 213 -4.32 -16.45 -6.81
N ASP A 214 -3.15 -16.46 -7.45
CA ASP A 214 -2.23 -17.61 -7.42
C ASP A 214 -1.67 -17.88 -6.01
N LEU A 215 -1.49 -16.83 -5.21
CA LEU A 215 -1.02 -16.93 -3.83
C LEU A 215 -2.13 -17.22 -2.82
N PHE A 216 -3.39 -16.89 -3.15
CA PHE A 216 -4.50 -16.93 -2.23
C PHE A 216 -4.78 -18.35 -1.72
N GLY A 217 -4.78 -18.51 -0.38
CA GLY A 217 -5.01 -19.78 0.28
C GLY A 217 -3.87 -20.81 0.15
N LYS A 218 -2.73 -20.44 -0.45
CA LYS A 218 -1.57 -21.36 -0.63
C LYS A 218 -0.46 -21.03 0.36
N LYS A 219 -0.24 -21.89 1.33
CA LYS A 219 0.89 -21.76 2.27
C LYS A 219 2.22 -21.81 1.54
N ARG A 220 3.12 -20.87 1.86
CA ARG A 220 4.49 -20.87 1.34
C ARG A 220 5.36 -21.79 2.16
N LYS A 221 6.26 -22.49 1.46
CA LYS A 221 7.23 -23.41 2.04
C LYS A 221 8.68 -23.05 1.66
N GLU A 222 8.82 -22.17 0.69
CA GLU A 222 10.08 -21.69 0.15
C GLU A 222 10.79 -20.79 1.18
N PHE A 223 12.10 -20.58 1.01
CA PHE A 223 12.84 -19.62 1.82
C PHE A 223 12.37 -18.20 1.54
N CYS A 224 12.04 -17.45 2.60
CA CYS A 224 11.54 -16.08 2.48
C CYS A 224 12.54 -15.09 3.06
N TYR A 225 12.99 -14.14 2.24
CA TYR A 225 13.93 -13.07 2.62
C TYR A 225 13.25 -11.85 3.27
N ALA A 226 11.94 -11.85 3.47
CA ALA A 226 11.29 -10.81 4.26
C ALA A 226 11.95 -10.71 5.64
N GLY A 227 12.26 -9.50 6.07
CA GLY A 227 13.04 -9.21 7.27
C GLY A 227 14.55 -9.06 7.02
N ALA A 228 15.12 -9.72 6.01
CA ALA A 228 16.46 -9.43 5.52
C ALA A 228 16.46 -8.29 4.49
N TRP A 229 15.50 -8.33 3.56
CA TRP A 229 15.37 -7.33 2.49
C TRP A 229 14.19 -6.39 2.70
N SER A 230 13.43 -6.57 3.76
CA SER A 230 12.29 -5.70 4.09
C SER A 230 12.05 -5.60 5.59
N LEU A 231 11.38 -4.51 6.00
CA LEU A 231 10.80 -4.36 7.32
C LEU A 231 9.37 -3.81 7.18
N LEU A 232 8.52 -4.20 8.11
CA LEU A 232 7.23 -3.54 8.37
C LEU A 232 7.39 -2.71 9.66
N VAL A 233 7.18 -1.41 9.59
CA VAL A 233 7.40 -0.47 10.69
C VAL A 233 6.10 0.24 11.05
N ASP A 234 5.69 0.16 12.31
CA ASP A 234 4.65 1.01 12.87
C ASP A 234 5.25 2.38 13.21
N LEU A 235 4.85 3.42 12.46
CA LEU A 235 5.39 4.77 12.61
C LEU A 235 5.01 5.43 13.94
N SER A 236 3.91 5.04 14.57
CA SER A 236 3.49 5.61 15.85
C SER A 236 4.40 5.21 17.02
N SER A 237 5.02 4.04 16.93
CA SER A 237 5.78 3.43 18.01
C SER A 237 7.25 3.16 17.67
N GLY A 238 7.59 3.02 16.40
CA GLY A 238 8.89 2.55 15.92
C GLY A 238 9.07 1.04 16.01
N GLU A 239 8.00 0.30 16.32
CA GLU A 239 8.03 -1.15 16.32
C GLU A 239 8.16 -1.67 14.89
N ALA A 240 9.18 -2.48 14.66
CA ALA A 240 9.50 -3.05 13.35
C ALA A 240 9.46 -4.57 13.41
N SER A 241 8.92 -5.20 12.36
CA SER A 241 8.86 -6.64 12.18
C SER A 241 9.31 -7.05 10.79
N GLN A 242 9.52 -8.35 10.56
CA GLN A 242 10.00 -8.87 9.28
C GLN A 242 8.97 -8.67 8.14
N CYS A 243 7.69 -8.87 8.45
CA CYS A 243 6.57 -8.73 7.52
C CYS A 243 5.25 -8.62 8.29
N TYR A 244 4.13 -8.65 7.58
CA TYR A 244 2.78 -8.65 8.16
C TYR A 244 2.51 -9.78 9.16
N GLY A 245 3.30 -10.84 9.17
CA GLY A 245 3.26 -11.92 10.17
C GLY A 245 3.79 -11.52 11.54
N ARG A 246 4.35 -10.32 11.69
CA ARG A 246 4.85 -9.74 12.96
C ARG A 246 5.77 -10.67 13.78
N MET A 247 6.64 -11.40 13.09
CA MET A 247 7.67 -12.20 13.76
C MET A 247 8.91 -11.37 14.04
N ASN A 248 9.65 -11.71 15.10
CA ASN A 248 10.93 -11.08 15.47
C ASN A 248 10.86 -9.54 15.49
N THR A 249 10.03 -8.99 16.37
CA THR A 249 9.87 -7.54 16.53
C THR A 249 11.07 -6.89 17.19
N GLN A 250 11.38 -5.68 16.75
CA GLN A 250 12.38 -4.79 17.35
C GLN A 250 11.84 -3.36 17.33
N ASN A 251 12.36 -2.47 18.17
CA ASN A 251 12.02 -1.05 18.07
C ASN A 251 13.21 -0.28 17.49
N ILE A 252 13.04 0.26 16.28
CA ILE A 252 14.11 0.96 15.54
C ILE A 252 14.20 2.46 15.85
N PHE A 253 13.21 3.01 16.56
CA PHE A 253 13.19 4.42 16.98
C PHE A 253 13.74 4.62 18.39
N LYS A 254 13.66 3.62 19.28
CA LYS A 254 14.00 3.76 20.69
C LYS A 254 15.46 4.18 20.94
N ASN A 255 16.39 3.67 20.12
CA ASN A 255 17.81 3.97 20.23
C ASN A 255 18.44 3.95 18.82
N LEU A 256 18.76 5.14 18.30
CA LEU A 256 19.31 5.30 16.97
C LEU A 256 20.74 4.78 16.83
N ASN A 257 21.48 4.65 17.92
CA ASN A 257 22.85 4.09 17.93
C ASN A 257 22.84 2.56 17.87
N LYS A 258 21.68 1.92 18.12
CA LYS A 258 21.57 0.45 18.03
C LYS A 258 21.37 0.05 16.58
N PRO A 259 22.18 -0.87 16.02
CA PRO A 259 21.99 -1.39 14.68
C PRO A 259 20.62 -2.05 14.50
N ILE A 260 20.01 -1.85 13.34
CA ILE A 260 18.79 -2.55 12.94
C ILE A 260 19.14 -4.03 12.64
N GLN A 261 18.33 -4.94 13.15
CA GLN A 261 18.51 -6.37 12.93
C GLN A 261 17.75 -6.81 11.69
N PHE A 262 18.48 -7.12 10.62
CA PHE A 262 17.92 -7.66 9.39
C PHE A 262 18.05 -9.20 9.41
N ARG A 263 16.94 -9.91 9.60
CA ARG A 263 16.89 -11.37 9.69
C ARG A 263 15.78 -11.93 8.82
N PRO A 264 16.04 -12.88 7.92
CA PRO A 264 15.00 -13.45 7.07
C PRO A 264 13.98 -14.25 7.91
N VAL A 265 12.75 -14.31 7.40
CA VAL A 265 11.74 -15.28 7.89
C VAL A 265 12.22 -16.71 7.64
N GLY A 266 12.95 -16.94 6.55
CA GLY A 266 13.46 -18.25 6.18
C GLY A 266 12.32 -19.24 5.86
N TYR A 267 12.48 -20.48 6.28
CA TYR A 267 11.48 -21.53 6.15
C TYR A 267 10.41 -21.52 7.25
N SER A 268 10.46 -20.53 8.18
CA SER A 268 9.65 -20.52 9.41
C SER A 268 8.33 -19.76 9.28
N CYS A 269 7.84 -19.51 8.06
CA CYS A 269 6.61 -18.74 7.86
C CYS A 269 5.39 -19.46 8.46
N MET A 270 4.76 -18.83 9.47
CA MET A 270 3.58 -19.35 10.15
C MET A 270 2.25 -18.96 9.48
N GLN A 271 2.29 -18.05 8.49
CA GLN A 271 1.09 -17.54 7.85
C GLN A 271 0.42 -18.64 6.99
N PRO A 272 -0.92 -18.69 6.95
CA PRO A 272 -1.65 -19.65 6.12
C PRO A 272 -1.40 -19.43 4.62
N PHE A 273 -1.15 -18.19 4.20
CA PHE A 273 -0.68 -17.80 2.87
C PHE A 273 -0.10 -16.38 2.91
N CYS A 274 0.53 -15.93 1.83
CA CYS A 274 1.10 -14.59 1.75
C CYS A 274 0.01 -13.56 1.42
N PHE A 275 -0.61 -12.94 2.43
CA PHE A 275 -1.74 -12.00 2.28
C PHE A 275 -1.42 -10.80 1.38
N ASN A 276 -0.23 -10.23 1.53
CA ASN A 276 0.24 -9.09 0.74
C ASN A 276 1.41 -9.50 -0.15
N GLY A 277 1.29 -10.64 -0.84
CA GLY A 277 2.34 -11.17 -1.69
C GLY A 277 2.85 -10.18 -2.74
N HIS A 278 1.97 -9.34 -3.30
CA HIS A 278 2.36 -8.28 -4.22
C HIS A 278 3.32 -7.26 -3.61
N ALA A 279 3.23 -7.00 -2.29
CA ALA A 279 4.13 -6.10 -1.58
C ALA A 279 5.45 -6.74 -1.13
N HIS A 280 5.63 -8.03 -1.32
CA HIS A 280 6.84 -8.78 -0.93
C HIS A 280 7.39 -9.64 -2.08
N ILE A 281 6.55 -10.51 -2.63
CA ILE A 281 6.99 -11.50 -3.62
C ILE A 281 7.39 -10.83 -4.93
N ALA A 282 6.67 -9.79 -5.38
CA ALA A 282 7.03 -9.01 -6.56
C ALA A 282 8.38 -8.25 -6.41
N TRP A 283 8.90 -8.13 -5.19
CA TRP A 283 10.25 -7.62 -4.89
C TRP A 283 11.30 -8.73 -4.75
N GLY A 284 10.96 -9.96 -5.10
CA GLY A 284 11.90 -11.09 -5.05
C GLY A 284 12.12 -11.67 -3.64
N MET A 285 11.25 -11.40 -2.66
CA MET A 285 11.42 -11.93 -1.29
C MET A 285 11.38 -13.46 -1.21
N ILE A 286 10.84 -14.11 -2.24
CA ILE A 286 10.92 -15.57 -2.44
C ILE A 286 11.48 -15.81 -3.85
N PRO A 287 12.81 -15.89 -4.04
CA PRO A 287 13.42 -15.99 -5.36
C PRO A 287 13.02 -17.23 -6.16
N GLU A 288 12.65 -18.31 -5.47
CA GLU A 288 12.20 -19.57 -6.11
C GLU A 288 10.78 -19.44 -6.70
N TYR A 289 10.02 -18.40 -6.30
CA TYR A 289 8.69 -18.17 -6.82
C TYR A 289 8.75 -17.26 -8.06
N ASN A 290 8.32 -17.80 -9.21
CA ASN A 290 8.22 -17.02 -10.45
C ASN A 290 7.06 -16.01 -10.34
N SER A 291 7.39 -14.77 -10.00
CA SER A 291 6.44 -13.66 -9.89
C SER A 291 6.72 -12.61 -10.96
N PRO A 292 5.69 -11.84 -11.38
CA PRO A 292 5.94 -10.61 -12.11
C PRO A 292 6.78 -9.66 -11.25
N SER A 293 7.62 -8.84 -11.88
CA SER A 293 8.36 -7.80 -11.17
C SER A 293 7.41 -6.75 -10.58
N TYR A 294 7.88 -6.00 -9.60
CA TYR A 294 7.07 -4.91 -9.02
C TYR A 294 6.61 -3.90 -10.08
N TYR A 295 7.46 -3.60 -11.06
CA TYR A 295 7.08 -2.73 -12.18
C TYR A 295 5.91 -3.28 -13.00
N ASN A 296 5.90 -4.58 -13.28
CA ASN A 296 4.84 -5.21 -14.05
C ASN A 296 3.50 -5.25 -13.32
N VAL A 297 3.50 -5.24 -11.99
CA VAL A 297 2.26 -5.13 -11.20
C VAL A 297 1.78 -3.70 -11.02
N ARG A 298 2.50 -2.71 -11.57
CA ARG A 298 2.16 -1.29 -11.51
C ARG A 298 1.73 -0.69 -12.85
N ASN A 299 2.10 -1.32 -13.96
CA ASN A 299 1.84 -0.80 -15.31
C ASN A 299 0.61 -1.45 -15.96
#